data_7b94a46591a333c979eaa9af3654d5cb
#
_entry.id   7b94a46591a333c979eaa9af3654d5cb
#
_cell.length_a   1.000
_cell.length_b   1.000
_cell.length_c   1.000
_cell.angle_alpha   90.00
_cell.angle_beta   90.00
_cell.angle_gamma   90.00
#
_symmetry.space_group_name_H-M   'P 1'
#
loop_
_entity.id
_entity.type
_entity.pdbx_description
1 polymer ?
#
loop_
_entity_poly.entity_id
_entity_poly.type
_entity_poly.pdbx_seq_one_letter_code
_entity_poly.pdbx_strand_id
1 'polypeptide(L)'
;EIIFKLPDHTDEAVVAALNKLERRYGADMFRQIFKTITVDNGSEFADVNGLERSILIEGKKRTHLYYCHPYSSWERGTNEVTNKMVRRKVPKGTNFDDKTDEEIEKIEGWINGYPRRIHGYRSAGELFTEELEKLA
;
A
#
# COMPACT_ATOMS: atom_id res chain seq x y z
N GLU A 1 -5.55 4.37 1.10
CA GLU A 1 -4.46 3.78 1.91
C GLU A 1 -4.80 2.35 2.28
N ILE A 2 -3.82 1.46 2.21
CA ILE A 2 -3.91 0.09 2.68
C ILE A 2 -2.76 -0.11 3.66
N ILE A 3 -3.07 -0.62 4.84
CA ILE A 3 -2.09 -0.81 5.91
C ILE A 3 -2.01 -2.29 6.25
N PHE A 4 -0.81 -2.86 6.18
CA PHE A 4 -0.54 -4.21 6.63
C PHE A 4 0.42 -4.18 7.81
N LYS A 5 0.09 -4.93 8.85
CA LYS A 5 1.03 -5.26 9.90
C LYS A 5 1.86 -6.45 9.43
N LEU A 6 3.17 -6.23 9.24
CA LEU A 6 4.08 -7.28 8.82
C LEU A 6 4.73 -7.94 10.04
N PRO A 7 4.98 -9.27 10.00
CA PRO A 7 5.66 -9.96 11.10
C PRO A 7 7.11 -9.51 11.27
N ASP A 8 7.76 -9.07 10.19
CA ASP A 8 9.13 -8.58 10.20
C ASP A 8 9.40 -7.69 8.97
N HIS A 9 10.64 -7.17 8.85
CA HIS A 9 11.10 -6.32 7.75
C HIS A 9 11.80 -7.13 6.65
N THR A 10 11.21 -8.25 6.23
CA THR A 10 11.78 -9.09 5.17
C THR A 10 11.05 -8.89 3.85
N ASP A 11 11.74 -9.19 2.75
CA ASP A 11 11.14 -9.22 1.42
C ASP A 11 10.03 -10.27 1.33
N GLU A 12 10.18 -11.40 2.01
CA GLU A 12 9.16 -12.44 2.09
C GLU A 12 7.85 -11.93 2.71
N ALA A 13 7.94 -11.12 3.75
CA ALA A 13 6.76 -10.54 4.42
C ALA A 13 6.02 -9.57 3.49
N VAL A 14 6.74 -8.75 2.73
CA VAL A 14 6.16 -7.81 1.77
C VAL A 14 5.52 -8.56 0.60
N VAL A 15 6.18 -9.57 0.06
CA VAL A 15 5.62 -10.42 -1.00
C VAL A 15 4.34 -11.10 -0.54
N ALA A 16 4.31 -11.63 0.69
CA ALA A 16 3.12 -12.24 1.26
C ALA A 16 1.96 -11.25 1.38
N ALA A 17 2.24 -9.99 1.74
CA ALA A 17 1.22 -8.94 1.80
C ALA A 17 0.63 -8.64 0.42
N LEU A 18 1.46 -8.52 -0.61
CA LEU A 18 0.98 -8.33 -1.99
C LEU A 18 0.22 -9.54 -2.51
N ASN A 19 0.62 -10.75 -2.14
CA ASN A 19 -0.12 -11.97 -2.48
C ASN A 19 -1.53 -11.94 -1.90
N LYS A 20 -1.71 -11.47 -0.67
CA LYS A 20 -3.02 -11.29 -0.06
C LYS A 20 -3.88 -10.29 -0.83
N LEU A 21 -3.29 -9.18 -1.26
CA LEU A 21 -3.99 -8.17 -2.06
C LEU A 21 -4.42 -8.73 -3.41
N GLU A 22 -3.57 -9.49 -4.08
CA GLU A 22 -3.91 -10.10 -5.35
C GLU A 22 -5.06 -11.10 -5.21
N ARG A 23 -5.06 -11.91 -4.17
CA ARG A 23 -6.18 -12.83 -3.87
C ARG A 23 -7.47 -12.07 -3.58
N ARG A 24 -7.37 -10.94 -2.88
CA ARG A 24 -8.52 -10.11 -2.50
C ARG A 24 -9.22 -9.50 -3.72
N TYR A 25 -8.46 -8.97 -4.67
CA TYR A 25 -9.00 -8.30 -5.85
C TYR A 25 -9.11 -9.21 -7.08
N GLY A 26 -8.37 -10.30 -7.14
CA GLY A 26 -8.21 -11.11 -8.33
C GLY A 26 -7.10 -10.55 -9.23
N ALA A 27 -6.54 -11.40 -10.09
CA ALA A 27 -5.38 -11.04 -10.91
C ALA A 27 -5.64 -9.85 -11.84
N ASP A 28 -6.77 -9.84 -12.53
CA ASP A 28 -7.09 -8.79 -13.51
C ASP A 28 -7.35 -7.45 -12.83
N MET A 29 -8.13 -7.43 -11.74
CA MET A 29 -8.43 -6.22 -11.00
C MET A 29 -7.17 -5.68 -10.31
N PHE A 30 -6.35 -6.54 -9.72
CA PHE A 30 -5.08 -6.15 -9.13
C PHE A 30 -4.20 -5.41 -10.15
N ARG A 31 -4.09 -5.95 -11.35
CA ARG A 31 -3.28 -5.35 -12.43
C ARG A 31 -3.82 -4.00 -12.86
N GLN A 32 -5.13 -3.82 -12.87
CA GLN A 32 -5.77 -2.55 -13.22
C GLN A 32 -5.61 -1.49 -12.12
N ILE A 33 -5.66 -1.89 -10.85
CA ILE A 33 -5.52 -0.99 -9.71
C ILE A 33 -4.06 -0.62 -9.48
N PHE A 34 -3.18 -1.63 -9.44
CA PHE A 34 -1.77 -1.48 -9.10
C PHE A 34 -0.89 -1.70 -10.32
N LYS A 35 -1.07 -0.88 -11.35
CA LYS A 35 -0.27 -0.94 -12.59
C LYS A 35 1.21 -0.81 -12.31
N THR A 36 1.56 0.08 -11.40
CA THR A 36 2.92 0.31 -10.95
C THR A 36 2.96 0.46 -9.44
N ILE A 37 4.05 0.03 -8.85
CA ILE A 37 4.32 0.24 -7.42
C ILE A 37 5.70 0.88 -7.31
N THR A 38 5.77 2.00 -6.61
CA THR A 38 7.03 2.70 -6.35
C THR A 38 7.44 2.49 -4.90
N VAL A 39 8.67 2.07 -4.70
CA VAL A 39 9.23 1.76 -3.37
C VAL A 39 10.56 2.47 -3.17
N ASP A 40 11.02 2.55 -1.93
CA ASP A 40 12.38 2.99 -1.63
C ASP A 40 13.37 1.83 -1.80
N ASN A 41 14.65 2.07 -1.52
CA ASN A 41 15.71 1.07 -1.66
C ASN A 41 15.86 0.17 -0.43
N GLY A 42 14.81 -0.02 0.35
CA GLY A 42 14.81 -0.90 1.51
C GLY A 42 15.03 -2.37 1.14
N SER A 43 15.68 -3.12 2.03
CA SER A 43 15.94 -4.55 1.82
C SER A 43 14.66 -5.38 1.70
N GLU A 44 13.57 -4.92 2.29
CA GLU A 44 12.24 -5.55 2.21
C GLU A 44 11.65 -5.55 0.80
N PHE A 45 12.21 -4.76 -0.12
CA PHE A 45 11.78 -4.68 -1.52
C PHE A 45 12.81 -5.27 -2.49
N ALA A 46 13.72 -6.10 -2.00
CA ALA A 46 14.80 -6.67 -2.82
C ALA A 46 14.33 -7.74 -3.81
N ASP A 47 13.27 -8.48 -3.48
CA ASP A 47 12.73 -9.53 -4.34
C ASP A 47 11.79 -8.97 -5.40
N VAL A 48 12.35 -8.37 -6.44
CA VAL A 48 11.58 -7.76 -7.55
C VAL A 48 10.69 -8.80 -8.23
N ASN A 49 11.23 -9.98 -8.52
CA ASN A 49 10.46 -11.03 -9.19
C ASN A 49 9.26 -11.50 -8.34
N GLY A 50 9.46 -11.68 -7.04
CA GLY A 50 8.38 -12.06 -6.13
C GLY A 50 7.31 -10.98 -6.01
N LEU A 51 7.71 -9.71 -6.04
CA LEU A 51 6.77 -8.58 -5.97
C LEU A 51 5.98 -8.41 -7.27
N GLU A 52 6.61 -8.59 -8.42
CA GLU A 52 5.99 -8.38 -9.73
C GLU A 52 5.17 -9.56 -10.25
N ARG A 53 5.51 -10.79 -9.90
CA ARG A 53 4.83 -11.97 -10.43
C ARG A 53 3.43 -12.17 -9.87
N SER A 54 2.49 -12.58 -10.72
CA SER A 54 1.18 -13.03 -10.27
C SER A 54 1.28 -14.41 -9.63
N ILE A 55 0.58 -14.61 -8.51
CA ILE A 55 0.42 -15.93 -7.88
C ILE A 55 -0.84 -16.65 -8.37
N LEU A 56 -1.75 -15.93 -9.05
CA LEU A 56 -3.00 -16.49 -9.56
C LEU A 56 -2.87 -16.91 -11.02
N ILE A 57 -1.99 -16.28 -11.79
CA ILE A 57 -1.76 -16.57 -13.20
C ILE A 57 -0.26 -16.83 -13.40
N GLU A 58 0.11 -18.08 -13.59
CA GLU A 58 1.50 -18.48 -13.80
C GLU A 58 2.08 -17.83 -15.07
N GLY A 59 3.31 -17.36 -14.97
CA GLY A 59 4.02 -16.73 -16.08
C GLY A 59 3.62 -15.31 -16.40
N LYS A 60 2.71 -14.70 -15.61
CA LYS A 60 2.27 -13.32 -15.80
C LYS A 60 2.76 -12.42 -14.68
N LYS A 61 3.00 -11.15 -15.01
CA LYS A 61 3.28 -10.10 -14.02
C LYS A 61 1.98 -9.46 -13.56
N ARG A 62 1.92 -9.15 -12.25
CA ARG A 62 0.77 -8.44 -11.66
C ARG A 62 0.97 -6.94 -11.58
N THR A 63 2.23 -6.48 -11.60
CA THR A 63 2.58 -5.07 -11.49
C THR A 63 4.00 -4.83 -12.02
N HIS A 64 4.37 -3.56 -12.17
CA HIS A 64 5.75 -3.13 -12.43
C HIS A 64 6.27 -2.39 -11.20
N LEU A 65 7.41 -2.83 -10.68
CA LEU A 65 8.06 -2.22 -9.53
C LEU A 65 9.10 -1.20 -9.98
N TYR A 66 9.06 -0.02 -9.37
CA TYR A 66 10.03 1.05 -9.59
C TYR A 66 10.66 1.44 -8.26
N TYR A 67 11.95 1.71 -8.28
CA TYR A 67 12.65 2.25 -7.11
C TYR A 67 12.75 3.76 -7.24
N CYS A 68 12.53 4.49 -6.12
CA CYS A 68 12.80 5.91 -6.06
C CYS A 68 14.30 6.16 -6.23
N HIS A 69 14.66 7.27 -6.88
CA HIS A 69 16.05 7.69 -6.96
C HIS A 69 16.58 8.00 -5.55
N PRO A 70 17.86 7.71 -5.26
CA PRO A 70 18.45 8.07 -3.99
C PRO A 70 18.28 9.56 -3.68
N TYR A 71 17.94 9.89 -2.44
CA TYR A 71 17.73 11.26 -1.97
C TYR A 71 16.59 12.03 -2.66
N SER A 72 15.69 11.33 -3.34
CA SER A 72 14.56 11.93 -4.07
C SER A 72 13.23 11.74 -3.33
N SER A 73 13.18 12.22 -2.08
CA SER A 73 11.98 12.08 -1.23
C SER A 73 10.73 12.73 -1.82
N TRP A 74 10.89 13.78 -2.66
CA TRP A 74 9.76 14.42 -3.35
C TRP A 74 9.00 13.48 -4.30
N GLU A 75 9.62 12.41 -4.78
CA GLU A 75 8.96 11.39 -5.61
C GLU A 75 7.85 10.66 -4.85
N ARG A 76 7.84 10.76 -3.51
CA ARG A 76 6.88 10.13 -2.63
C ARG A 76 6.20 11.11 -1.67
N GLY A 77 5.99 12.36 -2.10
CA GLY A 77 5.40 13.40 -1.25
C GLY A 77 4.05 13.02 -0.64
N THR A 78 3.19 12.34 -1.38
CA THR A 78 1.90 11.84 -0.87
C THR A 78 2.10 10.82 0.26
N ASN A 79 3.13 9.98 0.18
CA ASN A 79 3.46 9.04 1.25
C ASN A 79 3.85 9.75 2.54
N GLU A 80 4.58 10.86 2.46
CA GLU A 80 4.95 11.64 3.65
C GLU A 80 3.72 12.17 4.37
N VAL A 81 2.74 12.70 3.63
CA VAL A 81 1.49 13.20 4.20
C VAL A 81 0.72 12.05 4.86
N THR A 82 0.60 10.93 4.20
CA THR A 82 -0.08 9.75 4.73
C THR A 82 0.62 9.21 5.96
N ASN A 83 1.95 9.16 5.96
CA ASN A 83 2.74 8.74 7.12
C ASN A 83 2.52 9.66 8.32
N LYS A 84 2.39 10.96 8.11
CA LYS A 84 2.03 11.90 9.19
C LYS A 84 0.67 11.59 9.77
N MET A 85 -0.31 11.24 8.94
CA MET A 85 -1.63 10.83 9.42
C MET A 85 -1.56 9.55 10.26
N VAL A 86 -0.79 8.56 9.83
CA VAL A 86 -0.57 7.34 10.62
C VAL A 86 0.04 7.68 11.98
N ARG A 87 1.01 8.60 12.01
CA ARG A 87 1.69 9.01 13.25
C ARG A 87 0.79 9.77 14.23
N ARG A 88 -0.33 10.30 13.80
CA ARG A 88 -1.34 10.85 14.71
C ARG A 88 -1.98 9.76 15.57
N LYS A 89 -2.14 8.56 15.05
CA LYS A 89 -2.75 7.41 15.73
C LYS A 89 -1.71 6.48 16.36
N VAL A 90 -0.52 6.41 15.77
CA VAL A 90 0.58 5.58 16.23
C VAL A 90 1.84 6.47 16.33
N PRO A 91 2.01 7.22 17.44
CA PRO A 91 3.17 8.11 17.61
C PRO A 91 4.49 7.37 17.54
N LYS A 92 5.56 8.11 17.22
CA LYS A 92 6.93 7.56 17.27
C LYS A 92 7.22 6.96 18.65
N GLY A 93 7.88 5.82 18.68
CA GLY A 93 8.18 5.09 19.92
C GLY A 93 7.10 4.08 20.29
N THR A 94 5.93 4.11 19.65
CA THR A 94 4.92 3.07 19.81
C THR A 94 5.33 1.86 18.97
N ASN A 95 5.30 0.68 19.58
CA ASN A 95 5.57 -0.55 18.86
C ASN A 95 4.30 -1.02 18.14
N PHE A 96 4.38 -1.18 16.82
CA PHE A 96 3.26 -1.70 16.03
C PHE A 96 2.86 -3.12 16.43
N ASP A 97 3.75 -3.90 17.04
CA ASP A 97 3.43 -5.25 17.52
C ASP A 97 2.38 -5.21 18.63
N ASP A 98 2.27 -4.10 19.35
CA ASP A 98 1.25 -3.89 20.40
C ASP A 98 -0.13 -3.58 19.81
N LYS A 99 -0.24 -3.33 18.49
CA LYS A 99 -1.49 -3.05 17.81
C LYS A 99 -2.10 -4.32 17.25
N THR A 100 -3.40 -4.50 17.49
CA THR A 100 -4.16 -5.61 16.90
C THR A 100 -4.49 -5.32 15.43
N ASP A 101 -4.82 -6.36 14.68
CA ASP A 101 -5.25 -6.18 13.28
C ASP A 101 -6.52 -5.31 13.21
N GLU A 102 -7.43 -5.42 14.17
CA GLU A 102 -8.62 -4.58 14.25
C GLU A 102 -8.28 -3.10 14.46
N GLU A 103 -7.28 -2.80 15.30
CA GLU A 103 -6.80 -1.43 15.51
C GLU A 103 -6.17 -0.87 14.24
N ILE A 104 -5.41 -1.67 13.50
CA ILE A 104 -4.82 -1.29 12.22
C ILE A 104 -5.91 -1.00 11.18
N GLU A 105 -6.95 -1.83 11.11
CA GLU A 105 -8.10 -1.60 10.22
C GLU A 105 -8.83 -0.31 10.55
N LYS A 106 -8.98 0.02 11.83
CA LYS A 106 -9.60 1.29 12.26
C LYS A 106 -8.78 2.49 11.82
N ILE A 107 -7.46 2.42 11.93
CA ILE A 107 -6.55 3.48 11.48
C ILE A 107 -6.65 3.65 9.96
N GLU A 108 -6.61 2.56 9.21
CA GLU A 108 -6.79 2.56 7.76
C GLU A 108 -8.12 3.20 7.36
N GLY A 109 -9.22 2.79 8.02
CA GLY A 109 -10.55 3.36 7.77
C GLY A 109 -10.64 4.85 8.09
N TRP A 110 -9.98 5.29 9.17
CA TRP A 110 -9.94 6.70 9.53
C TRP A 110 -9.21 7.53 8.46
N ILE A 111 -8.06 7.06 7.98
CA ILE A 111 -7.29 7.73 6.93
C ILE A 111 -8.10 7.80 5.63
N ASN A 112 -8.71 6.70 5.23
CA ASN A 112 -9.49 6.63 4.00
C ASN A 112 -10.80 7.41 4.05
N GLY A 113 -11.35 7.61 5.23
CA GLY A 113 -12.56 8.41 5.44
C GLY A 113 -12.29 9.89 5.72
N TYR A 114 -11.04 10.29 5.87
CA TYR A 114 -10.68 11.65 6.23
C TYR A 114 -10.79 12.60 5.03
N PRO A 115 -11.60 13.70 5.13
CA PRO A 115 -11.70 14.68 4.05
C PRO A 115 -10.36 15.39 3.82
N ARG A 116 -9.89 15.44 2.58
CA ARG A 116 -8.60 16.05 2.24
C ARG A 116 -8.77 17.22 1.29
N ARG A 117 -8.11 18.32 1.60
CA ARG A 117 -8.16 19.54 0.80
C ARG A 117 -7.70 19.30 -0.66
N ILE A 118 -6.67 18.48 -0.85
CA ILE A 118 -6.15 18.12 -2.18
C ILE A 118 -7.21 17.41 -3.05
N HIS A 119 -8.23 16.82 -2.43
CA HIS A 119 -9.33 16.13 -3.11
C HIS A 119 -10.64 16.92 -3.08
N GLY A 120 -10.58 18.24 -2.87
CA GLY A 120 -11.78 19.08 -2.72
C GLY A 120 -12.61 18.70 -1.50
N TYR A 121 -11.95 18.31 -0.40
CA TYR A 121 -12.53 17.84 0.85
C TYR A 121 -13.25 16.49 0.75
N ARG A 122 -13.04 15.75 -0.33
CA ARG A 122 -13.48 14.35 -0.42
C ARG A 122 -12.39 13.44 0.20
N SER A 123 -12.82 12.28 0.70
CA SER A 123 -11.90 11.31 1.27
C SER A 123 -11.22 10.47 0.19
N ALA A 124 -10.05 9.90 0.52
CA ALA A 124 -9.36 8.97 -0.37
C ALA A 124 -10.22 7.73 -0.66
N GLY A 125 -10.98 7.25 0.33
CA GLY A 125 -11.88 6.10 0.16
C GLY A 125 -12.99 6.36 -0.85
N GLU A 126 -13.59 7.55 -0.83
CA GLU A 126 -14.62 7.94 -1.79
C GLU A 126 -14.08 7.94 -3.22
N LEU A 127 -12.91 8.55 -3.43
CA LEU A 127 -12.28 8.62 -4.76
C LEU A 127 -11.87 7.23 -5.25
N PHE A 128 -11.35 6.39 -4.36
CA PHE A 128 -10.97 5.02 -4.71
C PHE A 128 -12.18 4.20 -5.14
N THR A 129 -13.29 4.31 -4.41
CA THR A 129 -14.54 3.62 -4.77
C THR A 129 -15.06 4.05 -6.13
N GLU A 130 -15.03 5.36 -6.43
CA GLU A 130 -15.40 5.87 -7.76
C GLU A 130 -14.53 5.27 -8.88
N GLU A 131 -13.22 5.23 -8.68
CA GLU A 131 -12.32 4.67 -9.67
C GLU A 131 -12.53 3.16 -9.86
N LEU A 132 -12.81 2.43 -8.79
CA LEU A 132 -13.14 1.00 -8.90
C LEU A 132 -14.41 0.76 -9.72
N GLU A 133 -15.42 1.59 -9.53
CA GLU A 133 -16.67 1.50 -10.31
C GLU A 133 -16.44 1.69 -11.80
N LYS A 134 -15.49 2.54 -12.19
CA LYS A 134 -15.11 2.75 -13.59
C LYS A 134 -14.40 1.54 -14.20
N LEU A 135 -13.77 0.70 -13.38
CA LEU A 135 -13.08 -0.50 -13.83
C LEU A 135 -14.02 -1.71 -13.96
N ALA A 136 -15.15 -1.65 -13.34
CA ALA A 136 -16.13 -2.75 -13.32
C ALA A 136 -16.88 -2.89 -14.65
#